data_281de5a10ca9068c7ba13475258aec6d
#
_entry.id   281de5a10ca9068c7ba13475258aec6d
#
_cell.length_a   1.000
_cell.length_b   1.000
_cell.length_c   1.000
_cell.angle_alpha   90.00
_cell.angle_beta   90.00
_cell.angle_gamma   90.00
#
_symmetry.space_group_name_H-M   'P 1'
#
loop_
_entity.id
_entity.type
_entity.pdbx_description
1 polymer ?
#
loop_
_entity_poly.entity_id
_entity_poly.type
_entity_poly.pdbx_seq_one_letter_code
_entity_poly.pdbx_strand_id
1 'polypeptide(L)'
;MNDRAYYHDAYVVRFTATVVQTAEVDGQPAACLNRTYFYPTSGGQPHDTGWLRQDEQTARVVNVIVREADEAVLHVLDAPLAIGEVTADIDWPRRFDHMQHHTGQHILSQAFIRIAGAETISFHLSPQSVTIDLDRADLTPDEIRAAEQLANEVVWQNRGVTAREVARDEATQLPLRKLPPGRDGKLRLIDIDGFDLTACGGTHVAGTAQVGLVKAIKTERRGSSLRVEFCCGARAFADYRAKHDVVQQLTGALTTGPAELLPAVAKLQDEAKALRTDLKLKQTALLRLEAEQLLAAAEVVGDARLVARVFP
;
A
#
# COMPACT_ATOMS: atom_id res chain seq x y z
N MET A 1 -27.82 -13.21 13.84
CA MET A 1 -26.45 -12.68 13.72
C MET A 1 -25.49 -13.85 13.91
N ASN A 2 -24.56 -14.07 12.98
CA ASN A 2 -23.55 -15.12 13.15
C ASN A 2 -22.40 -14.66 14.08
N ASP A 3 -21.72 -15.62 14.73
CA ASP A 3 -20.58 -15.34 15.59
C ASP A 3 -19.39 -14.87 14.74
N ARG A 4 -18.89 -13.66 15.03
CA ARG A 4 -17.73 -13.03 14.37
C ARG A 4 -16.45 -13.39 15.09
N ALA A 5 -16.08 -14.67 15.05
CA ALA A 5 -14.96 -15.24 15.81
C ALA A 5 -13.58 -14.62 15.46
N TYR A 6 -13.43 -13.95 14.32
CA TYR A 6 -12.23 -13.19 13.98
C TYR A 6 -11.95 -12.01 14.93
N TYR A 7 -12.92 -11.57 15.71
CA TYR A 7 -12.70 -10.56 16.75
C TYR A 7 -11.93 -11.10 17.94
N HIS A 8 -12.04 -12.41 18.21
CA HIS A 8 -11.40 -13.07 19.34
C HIS A 8 -10.04 -13.66 18.96
N ASP A 9 -9.96 -14.29 17.80
CA ASP A 9 -8.70 -14.88 17.32
C ASP A 9 -8.57 -14.70 15.79
N ALA A 10 -7.64 -13.82 15.38
CA ALA A 10 -7.35 -13.54 13.98
C ALA A 10 -6.39 -14.58 13.35
N TYR A 11 -5.81 -15.49 14.15
CA TYR A 11 -4.85 -16.49 13.70
C TYR A 11 -5.46 -17.83 13.31
N VAL A 12 -6.74 -18.05 13.64
CA VAL A 12 -7.46 -19.24 13.19
C VAL A 12 -7.67 -19.16 11.68
N VAL A 13 -7.02 -20.05 10.94
CA VAL A 13 -7.07 -20.13 9.47
C VAL A 13 -7.87 -21.33 8.98
N ARG A 14 -8.03 -22.37 9.80
CA ARG A 14 -8.82 -23.56 9.50
C ARG A 14 -9.80 -23.84 10.62
N PHE A 15 -11.08 -24.00 10.25
CA PHE A 15 -12.14 -24.25 11.22
C PHE A 15 -13.32 -25.00 10.59
N THR A 16 -14.16 -25.59 11.42
CA THR A 16 -15.46 -26.14 11.01
C THR A 16 -16.57 -25.18 11.36
N ALA A 17 -17.57 -25.09 10.50
CA ALA A 17 -18.77 -24.28 10.70
C ALA A 17 -19.96 -24.94 10.00
N THR A 18 -21.15 -24.41 10.21
CA THR A 18 -22.38 -24.85 9.53
C THR A 18 -22.89 -23.72 8.64
N VAL A 19 -23.14 -24.01 7.38
CA VAL A 19 -23.94 -23.13 6.50
C VAL A 19 -25.38 -23.16 7.02
N VAL A 20 -25.82 -22.05 7.61
CA VAL A 20 -27.16 -21.93 8.20
C VAL A 20 -28.16 -21.26 7.25
N GLN A 21 -27.68 -20.58 6.24
CA GLN A 21 -28.48 -19.91 5.21
C GLN A 21 -27.68 -19.80 3.92
N THR A 22 -28.34 -20.03 2.80
CA THR A 22 -27.86 -19.67 1.45
C THR A 22 -28.53 -18.40 0.97
N ALA A 23 -27.81 -17.61 0.19
CA ALA A 23 -28.28 -16.34 -0.37
C ALA A 23 -27.66 -16.13 -1.76
N GLU A 24 -28.03 -15.05 -2.40
CA GLU A 24 -27.43 -14.56 -3.63
C GLU A 24 -27.01 -13.09 -3.41
N VAL A 25 -25.84 -12.73 -3.89
CA VAL A 25 -25.29 -11.38 -3.83
C VAL A 25 -24.75 -11.04 -5.23
N ASP A 26 -25.33 -10.04 -5.87
CA ASP A 26 -24.97 -9.60 -7.23
C ASP A 26 -24.89 -10.74 -8.27
N GLY A 27 -25.84 -11.71 -8.19
CA GLY A 27 -25.90 -12.86 -9.10
C GLY A 27 -24.90 -13.99 -8.75
N GLN A 28 -24.18 -13.88 -7.63
CA GLN A 28 -23.29 -14.92 -7.15
C GLN A 28 -23.86 -15.65 -5.93
N PRO A 29 -23.65 -16.98 -5.80
CA PRO A 29 -24.06 -17.71 -4.62
C PRO A 29 -23.31 -17.20 -3.38
N ALA A 30 -24.01 -17.18 -2.24
CA ALA A 30 -23.44 -16.77 -0.97
C ALA A 30 -23.93 -17.68 0.17
N ALA A 31 -23.11 -17.87 1.18
CA ALA A 31 -23.41 -18.65 2.38
C ALA A 31 -23.26 -17.80 3.65
N CYS A 32 -24.22 -17.94 4.57
CA CYS A 32 -24.10 -17.48 5.95
C CYS A 32 -23.68 -18.65 6.83
N LEU A 33 -22.56 -18.52 7.54
CA LEU A 33 -22.09 -19.51 8.50
C LEU A 33 -22.61 -19.18 9.91
N ASN A 34 -22.83 -20.19 10.75
CA ASN A 34 -23.20 -19.98 12.16
C ASN A 34 -22.08 -19.22 12.92
N ARG A 35 -20.82 -19.48 12.58
CA ARG A 35 -19.60 -18.82 13.09
C ARG A 35 -18.61 -18.63 11.96
N THR A 36 -17.90 -17.50 11.95
CA THR A 36 -16.90 -17.24 10.92
C THR A 36 -15.65 -16.56 11.46
N TYR A 37 -14.49 -17.00 10.95
CA TYR A 37 -13.21 -16.32 11.10
C TYR A 37 -12.82 -15.51 9.85
N PHE A 38 -13.61 -15.57 8.76
CA PHE A 38 -13.41 -14.71 7.61
C PHE A 38 -13.77 -13.26 7.94
N TYR A 39 -12.84 -12.35 7.72
CA TYR A 39 -13.05 -10.92 7.91
C TYR A 39 -13.78 -10.32 6.71
N PRO A 40 -14.88 -9.59 6.90
CA PRO A 40 -15.55 -8.85 5.84
C PRO A 40 -14.85 -7.53 5.55
N THR A 41 -15.06 -6.95 4.35
CA THR A 41 -14.58 -5.59 4.07
C THR A 41 -15.18 -4.60 5.07
N SER A 42 -14.34 -3.97 5.87
CA SER A 42 -14.76 -3.00 6.90
C SER A 42 -13.58 -2.15 7.38
N GLY A 43 -13.84 -0.93 7.84
CA GLY A 43 -12.85 -0.07 8.50
C GLY A 43 -11.58 0.19 7.68
N GLY A 44 -11.66 0.20 6.35
CA GLY A 44 -10.53 0.39 5.46
C GLY A 44 -9.70 -0.88 5.18
N GLN A 45 -10.03 -2.01 5.83
CA GLN A 45 -9.42 -3.31 5.55
C GLN A 45 -10.31 -4.12 4.60
N PRO A 46 -9.75 -4.69 3.51
CA PRO A 46 -10.49 -5.58 2.61
C PRO A 46 -10.83 -6.92 3.26
N HIS A 47 -11.79 -7.62 2.65
CA HIS A 47 -12.19 -8.96 3.04
C HIS A 47 -11.09 -10.00 2.86
N ASP A 48 -11.22 -11.10 3.59
CA ASP A 48 -10.47 -12.31 3.35
C ASP A 48 -10.99 -13.09 2.15
N THR A 49 -10.13 -13.93 1.62
CA THR A 49 -10.46 -14.98 0.66
C THR A 49 -10.09 -16.35 1.23
N GLY A 50 -10.54 -17.42 0.56
CA GLY A 50 -10.23 -18.78 1.00
C GLY A 50 -11.18 -19.80 0.39
N TRP A 51 -11.46 -20.87 1.13
CA TRP A 51 -12.22 -22.00 0.63
C TRP A 51 -13.21 -22.51 1.68
N LEU A 52 -14.38 -22.94 1.22
CA LEU A 52 -15.32 -23.76 1.98
C LEU A 52 -15.43 -25.12 1.30
N ARG A 53 -15.30 -26.19 2.09
CA ARG A 53 -15.40 -27.57 1.61
C ARG A 53 -16.56 -28.27 2.32
N GLN A 54 -17.42 -28.87 1.53
CA GLN A 54 -18.58 -29.61 1.98
C GLN A 54 -18.60 -30.95 1.23
N ASP A 55 -18.33 -32.05 1.93
CA ASP A 55 -18.15 -33.38 1.32
C ASP A 55 -17.14 -33.35 0.18
N GLU A 56 -17.55 -33.69 -1.06
CA GLU A 56 -16.73 -33.62 -2.25
C GLU A 56 -16.75 -32.26 -2.95
N GLN A 57 -17.62 -31.32 -2.51
CA GLN A 57 -17.74 -29.99 -3.09
C GLN A 57 -16.76 -29.02 -2.45
N THR A 58 -16.19 -28.15 -3.28
CA THR A 58 -15.32 -27.06 -2.83
C THR A 58 -15.77 -25.78 -3.51
N ALA A 59 -15.98 -24.74 -2.73
CA ALA A 59 -16.30 -23.40 -3.21
C ALA A 59 -15.24 -22.40 -2.71
N ARG A 60 -14.83 -21.51 -3.59
CA ARG A 60 -13.93 -20.41 -3.23
C ARG A 60 -14.71 -19.26 -2.63
N VAL A 61 -14.28 -18.76 -1.50
CA VAL A 61 -14.75 -17.48 -0.94
C VAL A 61 -14.04 -16.36 -1.68
N VAL A 62 -14.78 -15.66 -2.55
CA VAL A 62 -14.25 -14.57 -3.39
C VAL A 62 -14.49 -13.19 -2.80
N ASN A 63 -15.49 -13.06 -1.93
CA ASN A 63 -15.79 -11.83 -1.19
C ASN A 63 -16.46 -12.18 0.16
N VAL A 64 -16.31 -11.30 1.15
CA VAL A 64 -16.99 -11.39 2.43
C VAL A 64 -17.57 -10.03 2.76
N ILE A 65 -18.89 -9.97 2.94
CA ILE A 65 -19.63 -8.74 3.19
C ILE A 65 -20.48 -8.83 4.45
N VAL A 66 -20.86 -7.69 5.00
CA VAL A 66 -21.87 -7.59 6.05
C VAL A 66 -23.17 -7.17 5.40
N ARG A 67 -24.24 -7.97 5.56
CA ARG A 67 -25.58 -7.63 5.11
C ARG A 67 -26.20 -6.59 6.06
N GLU A 68 -26.56 -5.42 5.53
CA GLU A 68 -27.06 -4.29 6.35
C GLU A 68 -28.34 -4.60 7.13
N ALA A 69 -29.22 -5.45 6.57
CA ALA A 69 -30.55 -5.72 7.15
C ALA A 69 -30.50 -6.40 8.53
N ASP A 70 -29.51 -7.26 8.79
CA ASP A 70 -29.42 -8.08 10.00
C ASP A 70 -27.97 -8.25 10.49
N GLU A 71 -27.04 -7.51 9.89
CA GLU A 71 -25.59 -7.57 10.17
C GLU A 71 -24.96 -8.96 10.01
N ALA A 72 -25.60 -9.88 9.28
CA ALA A 72 -25.04 -11.19 8.99
C ALA A 72 -23.83 -11.08 8.06
N VAL A 73 -22.77 -11.84 8.35
CA VAL A 73 -21.61 -11.97 7.48
C VAL A 73 -21.92 -13.01 6.41
N LEU A 74 -21.92 -12.57 5.14
CA LEU A 74 -22.13 -13.41 3.97
C LEU A 74 -20.79 -13.68 3.26
N HIS A 75 -20.56 -14.95 2.94
CA HIS A 75 -19.42 -15.41 2.16
C HIS A 75 -19.88 -15.60 0.71
N VAL A 76 -19.46 -14.70 -0.19
CA VAL A 76 -19.76 -14.80 -1.64
C VAL A 76 -18.85 -15.87 -2.23
N LEU A 77 -19.43 -16.79 -2.98
CA LEU A 77 -18.79 -18.00 -3.45
C LEU A 77 -18.76 -18.05 -4.99
N ASP A 78 -17.79 -18.76 -5.55
CA ASP A 78 -17.74 -19.07 -6.98
C ASP A 78 -18.63 -20.27 -7.38
N ALA A 79 -19.05 -21.09 -6.39
CA ALA A 79 -19.97 -22.21 -6.58
C ALA A 79 -20.93 -22.31 -5.38
N PRO A 80 -22.20 -22.75 -5.59
CA PRO A 80 -23.16 -22.86 -4.50
C PRO A 80 -22.81 -24.02 -3.56
N LEU A 81 -23.13 -23.85 -2.26
CA LEU A 81 -23.08 -24.89 -1.23
C LEU A 81 -24.47 -25.08 -0.63
N ALA A 82 -24.73 -26.27 -0.09
CA ALA A 82 -25.96 -26.57 0.61
C ALA A 82 -25.90 -26.17 2.10
N ILE A 83 -27.04 -26.13 2.79
CA ILE A 83 -27.09 -26.04 4.24
C ILE A 83 -26.45 -27.30 4.81
N GLY A 84 -25.54 -27.15 5.77
CA GLY A 84 -24.80 -28.26 6.37
C GLY A 84 -23.41 -27.89 6.85
N GLU A 85 -22.68 -28.86 7.37
CA GLU A 85 -21.34 -28.66 7.88
C GLU A 85 -20.34 -28.41 6.75
N VAL A 86 -19.40 -27.49 6.99
CA VAL A 86 -18.31 -27.15 6.10
C VAL A 86 -16.98 -27.06 6.85
N THR A 87 -15.90 -27.42 6.20
CA THR A 87 -14.54 -27.05 6.61
C THR A 87 -14.12 -25.80 5.84
N ALA A 88 -13.66 -24.79 6.58
CA ALA A 88 -13.23 -23.50 6.04
C ALA A 88 -11.71 -23.37 6.15
N ASP A 89 -11.07 -22.87 5.08
CA ASP A 89 -9.65 -22.51 5.04
C ASP A 89 -9.50 -21.08 4.56
N ILE A 90 -8.90 -20.20 5.36
CA ILE A 90 -8.63 -18.80 5.03
C ILE A 90 -7.28 -18.71 4.31
N ASP A 91 -7.21 -17.85 3.30
CA ASP A 91 -5.96 -17.48 2.63
C ASP A 91 -5.05 -16.71 3.61
N TRP A 92 -4.17 -17.46 4.27
CA TRP A 92 -3.30 -16.92 5.32
C TRP A 92 -2.33 -15.85 4.82
N PRO A 93 -1.65 -16.00 3.67
CA PRO A 93 -0.80 -14.94 3.13
C PRO A 93 -1.52 -13.60 2.99
N ARG A 94 -2.77 -13.62 2.49
CA ARG A 94 -3.60 -12.43 2.36
C ARG A 94 -4.03 -11.86 3.73
N ARG A 95 -4.50 -12.72 4.63
CA ARG A 95 -4.90 -12.34 5.98
C ARG A 95 -3.74 -11.70 6.73
N PHE A 96 -2.57 -12.33 6.71
CA PHE A 96 -1.40 -11.88 7.44
C PHE A 96 -0.86 -10.56 6.89
N ASP A 97 -0.86 -10.38 5.56
CA ASP A 97 -0.54 -9.12 4.91
C ASP A 97 -1.47 -7.99 5.37
N HIS A 98 -2.78 -8.24 5.46
CA HIS A 98 -3.73 -7.26 5.99
C HIS A 98 -3.48 -6.95 7.48
N MET A 99 -3.19 -7.96 8.30
CA MET A 99 -2.84 -7.77 9.71
C MET A 99 -1.57 -6.94 9.90
N GLN A 100 -0.52 -7.20 9.10
CA GLN A 100 0.73 -6.44 9.11
C GLN A 100 0.47 -4.97 8.79
N HIS A 101 -0.26 -4.69 7.72
CA HIS A 101 -0.52 -3.32 7.28
C HIS A 101 -1.49 -2.60 8.21
N HIS A 102 -2.51 -3.27 8.75
CA HIS A 102 -3.44 -2.65 9.68
C HIS A 102 -2.76 -2.28 11.01
N THR A 103 -1.97 -3.20 11.57
CA THR A 103 -1.18 -2.88 12.78
C THR A 103 -0.09 -1.85 12.48
N GLY A 104 0.59 -1.96 11.34
CA GLY A 104 1.55 -0.96 10.89
C GLY A 104 0.94 0.44 10.72
N GLN A 105 -0.30 0.52 10.24
CA GLN A 105 -1.04 1.78 10.18
C GLN A 105 -1.27 2.37 11.57
N HIS A 106 -1.69 1.56 12.56
CA HIS A 106 -1.87 2.03 13.94
C HIS A 106 -0.57 2.61 14.50
N ILE A 107 0.54 1.88 14.32
CA ILE A 107 1.87 2.31 14.80
C ILE A 107 2.28 3.61 14.10
N LEU A 108 2.18 3.66 12.77
CA LEU A 108 2.60 4.83 11.99
C LEU A 108 1.74 6.06 12.30
N SER A 109 0.43 5.89 12.45
CA SER A 109 -0.48 6.98 12.83
C SER A 109 -0.14 7.57 14.19
N GLN A 110 0.11 6.71 15.18
CA GLN A 110 0.51 7.16 16.51
C GLN A 110 1.90 7.82 16.50
N ALA A 111 2.81 7.34 15.65
CA ALA A 111 4.12 7.96 15.47
C ALA A 111 3.99 9.38 14.88
N PHE A 112 3.14 9.60 13.89
CA PHE A 112 2.87 10.95 13.35
C PHE A 112 2.27 11.90 14.39
N ILE A 113 1.37 11.42 15.25
CA ILE A 113 0.85 12.22 16.36
C ILE A 113 1.98 12.62 17.31
N ARG A 114 2.82 11.66 17.72
CA ARG A 114 3.91 11.92 18.68
C ARG A 114 5.00 12.85 18.15
N ILE A 115 5.32 12.75 16.87
CA ILE A 115 6.41 13.52 16.24
C ILE A 115 5.92 14.90 15.79
N ALA A 116 4.73 14.96 15.23
CA ALA A 116 4.28 16.16 14.51
C ALA A 116 2.88 16.65 14.92
N GLY A 117 2.20 15.98 15.86
CA GLY A 117 0.80 16.29 16.18
C GLY A 117 -0.16 16.11 15.01
N ALA A 118 0.20 15.26 14.01
CA ALA A 118 -0.60 15.03 12.81
C ALA A 118 -1.52 13.82 13.00
N GLU A 119 -2.83 14.05 12.94
CA GLU A 119 -3.85 13.01 13.11
C GLU A 119 -4.20 12.33 11.78
N THR A 120 -4.48 11.02 11.87
CA THR A 120 -4.97 10.26 10.70
C THR A 120 -6.47 10.48 10.53
N ILE A 121 -6.87 11.07 9.41
CA ILE A 121 -8.27 11.33 9.05
C ILE A 121 -8.87 10.21 8.21
N SER A 122 -8.07 9.48 7.43
CA SER A 122 -8.52 8.31 6.67
C SER A 122 -7.43 7.23 6.58
N PHE A 123 -7.87 6.00 6.37
CA PHE A 123 -7.04 4.83 6.09
C PHE A 123 -7.63 4.03 4.95
N HIS A 124 -6.79 3.61 4.02
CA HIS A 124 -7.18 2.73 2.93
C HIS A 124 -6.12 1.67 2.69
N LEU A 125 -6.55 0.42 2.73
CA LEU A 125 -5.73 -0.76 2.42
C LEU A 125 -6.25 -1.39 1.12
N SER A 126 -5.37 -1.56 0.15
CA SER A 126 -5.66 -2.31 -1.08
C SER A 126 -4.50 -3.24 -1.45
N PRO A 127 -4.67 -4.16 -2.41
CA PRO A 127 -3.56 -4.97 -2.91
C PRO A 127 -2.43 -4.14 -3.54
N GLN A 128 -2.74 -2.96 -4.09
CA GLN A 128 -1.80 -2.11 -4.82
C GLN A 128 -1.13 -1.08 -3.92
N SER A 129 -1.88 -0.51 -2.97
CA SER A 129 -1.40 0.59 -2.14
C SER A 129 -2.02 0.59 -0.75
N VAL A 130 -1.27 1.07 0.22
CA VAL A 130 -1.75 1.32 1.58
C VAL A 130 -1.49 2.77 1.92
N THR A 131 -2.53 3.51 2.26
CA THR A 131 -2.42 4.95 2.48
C THR A 131 -3.10 5.38 3.78
N ILE A 132 -2.50 6.39 4.42
CA ILE A 132 -3.14 7.21 5.44
C ILE A 132 -3.19 8.66 4.97
N ASP A 133 -4.28 9.36 5.26
CA ASP A 133 -4.36 10.80 5.09
C ASP A 133 -4.21 11.45 6.46
N LEU A 134 -3.27 12.39 6.56
CA LEU A 134 -2.99 13.17 7.75
C LEU A 134 -3.66 14.55 7.62
N ASP A 135 -4.14 15.11 8.74
CA ASP A 135 -4.82 16.42 8.80
C ASP A 135 -3.88 17.61 8.58
N ARG A 136 -2.58 17.38 8.43
CA ARG A 136 -1.54 18.38 8.19
C ARG A 136 -0.85 18.16 6.86
N ALA A 137 -0.87 19.18 5.98
CA ALA A 137 -0.22 19.15 4.67
C ALA A 137 1.23 19.69 4.67
N ASP A 138 1.66 20.29 5.77
CA ASP A 138 2.93 21.03 5.92
C ASP A 138 4.04 20.21 6.57
N LEU A 139 3.88 18.91 6.70
CA LEU A 139 4.90 18.04 7.28
C LEU A 139 6.19 18.08 6.45
N THR A 140 7.28 18.29 7.16
CA THR A 140 8.63 18.28 6.57
C THR A 140 9.12 16.85 6.27
N PRO A 141 10.06 16.68 5.33
CA PRO A 141 10.69 15.37 5.13
C PRO A 141 11.36 14.80 6.38
N ASP A 142 11.85 15.66 7.28
CA ASP A 142 12.48 15.23 8.54
C ASP A 142 11.45 14.69 9.52
N GLU A 143 10.29 15.34 9.67
CA GLU A 143 9.18 14.86 10.51
C GLU A 143 8.65 13.52 9.99
N ILE A 144 8.54 13.35 8.67
CA ILE A 144 8.12 12.09 8.06
C ILE A 144 9.13 10.98 8.36
N ARG A 145 10.43 11.26 8.19
CA ARG A 145 11.51 10.31 8.53
C ARG A 145 11.53 9.95 10.01
N ALA A 146 11.33 10.93 10.89
CA ALA A 146 11.30 10.72 12.34
C ALA A 146 10.08 9.87 12.75
N ALA A 147 8.91 10.07 12.14
CA ALA A 147 7.73 9.26 12.40
C ALA A 147 7.93 7.82 11.90
N GLU A 148 8.50 7.62 10.71
CA GLU A 148 8.87 6.31 10.18
C GLU A 148 9.89 5.60 11.10
N GLN A 149 10.90 6.32 11.56
CA GLN A 149 11.92 5.79 12.47
C GLN A 149 11.29 5.33 13.79
N LEU A 150 10.47 6.17 14.41
CA LEU A 150 9.76 5.83 15.64
C LEU A 150 8.84 4.61 15.45
N ALA A 151 8.14 4.52 14.30
CA ALA A 151 7.30 3.37 14.00
C ALA A 151 8.13 2.07 13.96
N ASN A 152 9.29 2.08 13.32
CA ASN A 152 10.16 0.92 13.25
C ASN A 152 10.80 0.57 14.60
N GLU A 153 11.13 1.55 15.44
CA GLU A 153 11.60 1.29 16.82
C GLU A 153 10.55 0.53 17.63
N VAL A 154 9.27 0.88 17.51
CA VAL A 154 8.16 0.15 18.15
C VAL A 154 8.03 -1.26 17.59
N VAL A 155 8.21 -1.45 16.27
CA VAL A 155 8.24 -2.77 15.63
C VAL A 155 9.36 -3.63 16.23
N TRP A 156 10.56 -3.10 16.35
CA TRP A 156 11.73 -3.84 16.86
C TRP A 156 11.63 -4.18 18.35
N GLN A 157 10.87 -3.41 19.12
CA GLN A 157 10.62 -3.68 20.54
C GLN A 157 9.71 -4.89 20.76
N ASN A 158 9.04 -5.41 19.74
CA ASN A 158 8.11 -6.53 19.81
C ASN A 158 7.07 -6.38 20.93
N ARG A 159 6.41 -5.25 21.01
CA ARG A 159 5.37 -4.98 21.99
C ARG A 159 4.15 -5.85 21.72
N GLY A 160 3.47 -6.30 22.78
CA GLY A 160 2.21 -7.03 22.67
C GLY A 160 1.12 -6.20 22.00
N VAL A 161 0.32 -6.85 21.16
CA VAL A 161 -0.87 -6.26 20.53
C VAL A 161 -2.06 -7.10 20.97
N THR A 162 -2.96 -6.50 21.74
CA THR A 162 -4.11 -7.20 22.30
C THR A 162 -5.41 -6.55 21.87
N ALA A 163 -6.46 -7.39 21.78
CA ALA A 163 -7.82 -6.94 21.53
C ALA A 163 -8.68 -7.19 22.77
N ARG A 164 -9.48 -6.20 23.17
CA ARG A 164 -10.43 -6.35 24.25
C ARG A 164 -11.72 -5.59 24.00
N GLU A 165 -12.82 -6.08 24.51
CA GLU A 165 -14.09 -5.37 24.47
C GLU A 165 -14.31 -4.64 25.80
N VAL A 166 -14.76 -3.40 25.68
CA VAL A 166 -15.11 -2.55 26.83
C VAL A 166 -16.48 -1.93 26.62
N ALA A 167 -17.19 -1.61 27.69
CA ALA A 167 -18.39 -0.79 27.62
C ALA A 167 -18.01 0.62 27.13
N ARG A 168 -18.95 1.31 26.46
CA ARG A 168 -18.71 2.65 25.94
C ARG A 168 -18.33 3.65 27.05
N ASP A 169 -19.00 3.56 28.19
CA ASP A 169 -18.74 4.44 29.34
C ASP A 169 -17.32 4.23 29.88
N GLU A 170 -16.84 3.00 29.93
CA GLU A 170 -15.46 2.67 30.27
C GLU A 170 -14.50 3.26 29.23
N ALA A 171 -14.81 3.10 27.94
CA ALA A 171 -13.99 3.60 26.85
C ALA A 171 -13.78 5.12 26.92
N THR A 172 -14.76 5.90 27.37
CA THR A 172 -14.61 7.37 27.54
C THR A 172 -13.62 7.78 28.61
N GLN A 173 -13.28 6.90 29.53
CA GLN A 173 -12.30 7.14 30.60
C GLN A 173 -10.87 6.70 30.22
N LEU A 174 -10.72 6.03 29.07
CA LEU A 174 -9.44 5.54 28.58
C LEU A 174 -8.76 6.57 27.65
N PRO A 175 -7.44 6.63 27.62
CA PRO A 175 -6.69 7.53 26.73
C PRO A 175 -6.71 7.03 25.28
N LEU A 176 -7.91 6.94 24.71
CA LEU A 176 -8.07 6.48 23.32
C LEU A 176 -7.55 7.52 22.35
N ARG A 177 -6.79 7.07 21.35
CA ARG A 177 -6.36 7.92 20.24
C ARG A 177 -7.57 8.54 19.50
N LYS A 178 -8.63 7.74 19.30
CA LYS A 178 -9.86 8.21 18.68
C LYS A 178 -11.06 7.45 19.24
N LEU A 179 -12.06 8.16 19.71
CA LEU A 179 -13.34 7.59 20.11
C LEU A 179 -14.29 7.67 18.92
N PRO A 180 -14.86 6.54 18.40
CA PRO A 180 -15.81 6.58 17.30
C PRO A 180 -17.12 7.25 17.71
N PRO A 181 -17.76 8.05 16.83
CA PRO A 181 -19.03 8.68 17.12
C PRO A 181 -20.16 7.66 17.32
N GLY A 182 -21.06 7.96 18.25
CA GLY A 182 -22.48 7.56 18.31
C GLY A 182 -22.86 6.08 18.19
N ARG A 183 -22.11 5.11 18.77
CA ARG A 183 -22.62 3.73 18.91
C ARG A 183 -22.77 3.41 20.40
N ASP A 184 -24.00 3.09 20.80
CA ASP A 184 -24.24 2.46 22.09
C ASP A 184 -23.71 1.01 22.04
N GLY A 185 -23.33 0.46 23.21
CA GLY A 185 -22.87 -0.91 23.30
C GLY A 185 -21.38 -1.04 23.61
N LYS A 186 -20.82 -2.21 23.26
CA LYS A 186 -19.41 -2.51 23.49
C LYS A 186 -18.54 -2.00 22.33
N LEU A 187 -17.38 -1.51 22.68
CA LEU A 187 -16.31 -1.14 21.75
C LEU A 187 -15.18 -2.14 21.83
N ARG A 188 -14.75 -2.64 20.66
CA ARG A 188 -13.52 -3.43 20.57
C ARG A 188 -12.34 -2.46 20.47
N LEU A 189 -11.41 -2.59 21.42
CA LEU A 189 -10.19 -1.79 21.47
C LEU A 189 -9.00 -2.66 21.06
N ILE A 190 -8.09 -2.03 20.32
CA ILE A 190 -6.75 -2.58 20.06
C ILE A 190 -5.77 -1.78 20.88
N ASP A 191 -4.98 -2.51 21.67
CA ASP A 191 -3.95 -1.98 22.57
C ASP A 191 -2.57 -2.45 22.10
N ILE A 192 -1.73 -1.50 21.71
CA ILE A 192 -0.30 -1.72 21.44
C ILE A 192 0.44 -1.24 22.68
N ASP A 193 0.92 -2.18 23.47
CA ASP A 193 1.45 -1.97 24.81
C ASP A 193 2.30 -0.71 24.96
N GLY A 194 1.81 0.24 25.81
CA GLY A 194 2.46 1.52 26.10
C GLY A 194 2.63 2.45 24.88
N PHE A 195 1.94 2.21 23.76
CA PHE A 195 2.12 3.00 22.55
C PHE A 195 0.84 3.56 21.94
N ASP A 196 -0.15 2.72 21.60
CA ASP A 196 -1.42 3.14 20.99
C ASP A 196 -2.60 2.38 21.60
N LEU A 197 -3.69 3.08 21.88
CA LEU A 197 -4.95 2.50 22.28
C LEU A 197 -6.08 3.11 21.45
N THR A 198 -6.79 2.28 20.66
CA THR A 198 -7.80 2.82 19.75
C THR A 198 -8.93 1.82 19.48
N ALA A 199 -10.13 2.32 19.22
CA ALA A 199 -11.26 1.49 18.80
C ALA A 199 -11.05 1.01 17.36
N CYS A 200 -11.02 -0.32 17.16
CA CYS A 200 -10.82 -0.91 15.85
C CYS A 200 -11.47 -2.30 15.74
N GLY A 201 -12.20 -2.52 14.64
CA GLY A 201 -12.82 -3.81 14.31
C GLY A 201 -11.96 -4.70 13.42
N GLY A 202 -10.75 -4.26 13.02
CA GLY A 202 -9.89 -5.01 12.09
C GLY A 202 -9.13 -6.18 12.71
N THR A 203 -8.41 -6.91 11.87
CA THR A 203 -7.50 -7.97 12.32
C THR A 203 -6.09 -7.43 12.49
N HIS A 204 -5.41 -7.86 13.56
CA HIS A 204 -4.09 -7.37 13.94
C HIS A 204 -3.13 -8.52 14.25
N VAL A 205 -1.83 -8.25 14.12
CA VAL A 205 -0.78 -9.17 14.58
C VAL A 205 -0.72 -9.20 16.11
N ALA A 206 -0.21 -10.28 16.69
CA ALA A 206 -0.13 -10.47 18.15
C ALA A 206 1.05 -9.71 18.79
N GLY A 207 2.05 -9.35 18.01
CA GLY A 207 3.20 -8.58 18.46
C GLY A 207 3.74 -7.67 17.36
N THR A 208 4.24 -6.49 17.73
CA THR A 208 4.65 -5.48 16.76
C THR A 208 5.78 -5.93 15.83
N ALA A 209 6.66 -6.85 16.26
CA ALA A 209 7.71 -7.42 15.39
C ALA A 209 7.15 -8.14 14.15
N GLN A 210 5.94 -8.68 14.22
CA GLN A 210 5.29 -9.36 13.11
C GLN A 210 4.85 -8.41 12.00
N VAL A 211 4.79 -7.09 12.24
CA VAL A 211 4.56 -6.08 11.22
C VAL A 211 5.70 -6.06 10.21
N GLY A 212 6.91 -6.37 10.65
CA GLY A 212 8.11 -6.23 9.85
C GLY A 212 8.48 -4.75 9.64
N LEU A 213 9.21 -4.47 8.56
CA LEU A 213 9.58 -3.08 8.24
C LEU A 213 8.34 -2.26 7.88
N VAL A 214 8.22 -1.07 8.46
CA VAL A 214 7.27 -0.02 8.03
C VAL A 214 8.03 0.99 7.19
N LYS A 215 7.63 1.18 5.92
CA LYS A 215 8.30 2.11 5.00
C LYS A 215 7.31 3.05 4.35
N ALA A 216 7.46 4.37 4.57
CA ALA A 216 6.79 5.39 3.78
C ALA A 216 7.45 5.44 2.38
N ILE A 217 6.68 5.18 1.33
CA ILE A 217 7.19 5.09 -0.05
C ILE A 217 6.87 6.32 -0.89
N LYS A 218 5.79 7.02 -0.57
CA LYS A 218 5.38 8.22 -1.30
C LYS A 218 4.57 9.14 -0.39
N THR A 219 4.70 10.44 -0.62
CA THR A 219 3.83 11.46 -0.02
C THR A 219 3.21 12.32 -1.11
N GLU A 220 1.96 12.73 -0.91
CA GLU A 220 1.20 13.57 -1.83
C GLU A 220 0.35 14.58 -1.06
N ARG A 221 0.56 15.87 -1.35
CA ARG A 221 -0.26 16.93 -0.76
C ARG A 221 -1.66 16.94 -1.38
N ARG A 222 -2.70 16.95 -0.55
CA ARG A 222 -4.11 17.00 -0.93
C ARG A 222 -4.85 18.11 -0.19
N GLY A 223 -4.76 19.30 -0.74
CA GLY A 223 -5.32 20.50 -0.09
C GLY A 223 -4.66 20.76 1.27
N SER A 224 -5.43 20.68 2.35
CA SER A 224 -4.96 20.84 3.74
C SER A 224 -4.42 19.55 4.36
N SER A 225 -4.46 18.42 3.66
CA SER A 225 -4.00 17.12 4.15
C SER A 225 -2.78 16.61 3.40
N LEU A 226 -2.05 15.67 4.01
CA LEU A 226 -0.96 14.92 3.39
C LEU A 226 -1.33 13.45 3.33
N ARG A 227 -1.35 12.89 2.13
CA ARG A 227 -1.42 11.44 1.93
C ARG A 227 -0.04 10.84 2.04
N VAL A 228 0.10 9.85 2.90
CA VAL A 228 1.31 9.02 3.04
C VAL A 228 0.97 7.62 2.54
N GLU A 229 1.61 7.20 1.47
CA GLU A 229 1.60 5.81 1.01
C GLU A 229 2.75 5.06 1.70
N PHE A 230 2.46 3.89 2.25
CA PHE A 230 3.43 3.08 2.97
C PHE A 230 3.23 1.60 2.70
N CYS A 231 4.21 0.81 3.05
CA CYS A 231 4.12 -0.65 3.02
C CYS A 231 4.79 -1.27 4.26
N CYS A 232 4.33 -2.47 4.60
CA CYS A 232 4.85 -3.24 5.73
C CYS A 232 5.27 -4.65 5.30
N GLY A 233 6.09 -5.29 6.12
CA GLY A 233 6.40 -6.72 6.03
C GLY A 233 6.88 -7.17 4.65
N ALA A 234 6.18 -8.17 4.10
CA ALA A 234 6.56 -8.76 2.83
C ALA A 234 6.53 -7.75 1.66
N ARG A 235 5.58 -6.80 1.65
CA ARG A 235 5.52 -5.76 0.61
C ARG A 235 6.70 -4.79 0.73
N ALA A 236 7.10 -4.41 1.95
CA ALA A 236 8.28 -3.56 2.17
C ALA A 236 9.57 -4.26 1.72
N PHE A 237 9.69 -5.56 1.98
CA PHE A 237 10.81 -6.37 1.49
C PHE A 237 10.83 -6.47 -0.04
N ALA A 238 9.68 -6.66 -0.68
CA ALA A 238 9.57 -6.70 -2.15
C ALA A 238 9.96 -5.36 -2.79
N ASP A 239 9.49 -4.24 -2.21
CA ASP A 239 9.85 -2.88 -2.64
C ASP A 239 11.36 -2.62 -2.51
N TYR A 240 11.96 -3.00 -1.37
CA TYR A 240 13.41 -2.90 -1.18
C TYR A 240 14.18 -3.70 -2.22
N ARG A 241 13.78 -4.98 -2.45
CA ARG A 241 14.44 -5.85 -3.44
C ARG A 241 14.39 -5.26 -4.83
N ALA A 242 13.22 -4.78 -5.27
CA ALA A 242 13.08 -4.16 -6.59
C ALA A 242 14.00 -2.93 -6.75
N LYS A 243 14.08 -2.07 -5.74
CA LYS A 243 14.98 -0.91 -5.72
C LYS A 243 16.45 -1.32 -5.69
N HIS A 244 16.79 -2.36 -4.92
CA HIS A 244 18.14 -2.92 -4.85
C HIS A 244 18.60 -3.44 -6.21
N ASP A 245 17.74 -4.19 -6.93
CA ASP A 245 18.03 -4.74 -8.25
C ASP A 245 18.30 -3.62 -9.28
N VAL A 246 17.52 -2.53 -9.24
CA VAL A 246 17.77 -1.34 -10.09
C VAL A 246 19.11 -0.70 -9.77
N VAL A 247 19.45 -0.53 -8.48
CA VAL A 247 20.75 0.01 -8.07
C VAL A 247 21.88 -0.88 -8.55
N GLN A 248 21.77 -2.21 -8.41
CA GLN A 248 22.79 -3.16 -8.89
C GLN A 248 22.98 -3.07 -10.41
N GLN A 249 21.91 -2.99 -11.19
CA GLN A 249 21.98 -2.83 -12.64
C GLN A 249 22.69 -1.51 -13.03
N LEU A 250 22.33 -0.41 -12.36
CA LEU A 250 22.95 0.90 -12.63
C LEU A 250 24.46 0.91 -12.26
N THR A 251 24.83 0.33 -11.12
CA THR A 251 26.25 0.25 -10.72
C THR A 251 27.06 -0.61 -11.70
N GLY A 252 26.48 -1.70 -12.20
CA GLY A 252 27.09 -2.53 -13.25
C GLY A 252 27.25 -1.76 -14.57
N ALA A 253 26.19 -1.07 -15.03
CA ALA A 253 26.22 -0.31 -16.30
C ALA A 253 27.21 0.87 -16.26
N LEU A 254 27.35 1.53 -15.11
CA LEU A 254 28.23 2.68 -14.92
C LEU A 254 29.62 2.31 -14.38
N THR A 255 29.87 1.03 -14.10
CA THR A 255 31.12 0.52 -13.51
C THR A 255 31.53 1.34 -12.27
N THR A 256 30.58 1.50 -11.32
CA THR A 256 30.76 2.35 -10.14
C THR A 256 30.11 1.72 -8.89
N GLY A 257 30.38 2.25 -7.70
CA GLY A 257 29.70 1.86 -6.47
C GLY A 257 28.36 2.62 -6.28
N PRO A 258 27.48 2.14 -5.37
CA PRO A 258 26.20 2.81 -5.09
C PRO A 258 26.34 4.28 -4.65
N ALA A 259 27.37 4.61 -3.87
CA ALA A 259 27.65 5.98 -3.41
C ALA A 259 28.03 6.93 -4.55
N GLU A 260 28.63 6.40 -5.63
CA GLU A 260 29.12 7.17 -6.76
C GLU A 260 28.11 7.28 -7.92
N LEU A 261 26.92 6.69 -7.79
CA LEU A 261 25.90 6.71 -8.85
C LEU A 261 25.49 8.13 -9.24
N LEU A 262 25.17 8.98 -8.25
CA LEU A 262 24.74 10.36 -8.54
C LEU A 262 25.85 11.19 -9.22
N PRO A 263 27.10 11.20 -8.74
CA PRO A 263 28.22 11.81 -9.45
C PRO A 263 28.41 11.27 -10.86
N ALA A 264 28.34 9.94 -11.07
CA ALA A 264 28.49 9.34 -12.39
C ALA A 264 27.38 9.76 -13.37
N VAL A 265 26.13 9.82 -12.93
CA VAL A 265 25.00 10.31 -13.74
C VAL A 265 25.18 11.78 -14.08
N ALA A 266 25.58 12.63 -13.11
CA ALA A 266 25.84 14.04 -13.36
C ALA A 266 26.93 14.25 -14.42
N LYS A 267 28.04 13.51 -14.30
CA LYS A 267 29.13 13.54 -15.29
C LYS A 267 28.64 13.17 -16.69
N LEU A 268 27.86 12.09 -16.84
CA LEU A 268 27.27 11.70 -18.13
C LEU A 268 26.36 12.77 -18.73
N GLN A 269 25.56 13.44 -17.88
CA GLN A 269 24.69 14.53 -18.33
C GLN A 269 25.50 15.72 -18.85
N ASP A 270 26.60 16.09 -18.17
CA ASP A 270 27.48 17.19 -18.59
C ASP A 270 28.24 16.84 -19.88
N GLU A 271 28.76 15.60 -19.99
CA GLU A 271 29.40 15.12 -21.22
C GLU A 271 28.41 15.11 -22.41
N ALA A 272 27.19 14.64 -22.21
CA ALA A 272 26.16 14.64 -23.25
C ALA A 272 25.81 16.06 -23.69
N LYS A 273 25.74 17.02 -22.76
CA LYS A 273 25.49 18.44 -23.06
C LYS A 273 26.64 19.06 -23.85
N ALA A 274 27.90 18.80 -23.47
CA ALA A 274 29.09 19.27 -24.17
C ALA A 274 29.15 18.72 -25.60
N LEU A 275 28.93 17.41 -25.79
CA LEU A 275 28.91 16.75 -27.09
C LEU A 275 27.80 17.32 -28.02
N ARG A 276 26.60 17.58 -27.51
CA ARG A 276 25.53 18.22 -28.29
C ARG A 276 25.90 19.62 -28.75
N THR A 277 26.59 20.40 -27.91
CA THR A 277 27.06 21.74 -28.26
C THR A 277 28.16 21.66 -29.34
N ASP A 278 29.15 20.79 -29.18
CA ASP A 278 30.23 20.58 -30.15
C ASP A 278 29.68 20.09 -31.51
N LEU A 279 28.75 19.14 -31.49
CA LEU A 279 28.07 18.65 -32.70
C LEU A 279 27.37 19.81 -33.44
N LYS A 280 26.64 20.66 -32.72
CA LYS A 280 25.96 21.84 -33.32
C LYS A 280 26.96 22.82 -33.97
N LEU A 281 28.09 23.10 -33.30
CA LEU A 281 29.15 23.93 -33.83
C LEU A 281 29.76 23.35 -35.12
N LYS A 282 30.07 22.04 -35.10
CA LYS A 282 30.64 21.33 -36.27
C LYS A 282 29.62 21.28 -37.43
N GLN A 283 28.35 21.03 -37.17
CA GLN A 283 27.30 21.09 -38.19
C GLN A 283 27.20 22.46 -38.81
N THR A 284 27.22 23.52 -37.98
CA THR A 284 27.19 24.92 -38.50
C THR A 284 28.42 25.23 -39.35
N ALA A 285 29.62 24.80 -38.96
CA ALA A 285 30.83 24.95 -39.71
C ALA A 285 30.80 24.20 -41.07
N LEU A 286 30.30 22.98 -41.07
CA LEU A 286 30.10 22.17 -42.27
C LEU A 286 29.12 22.82 -43.24
N LEU A 287 27.96 23.29 -42.74
CA LEU A 287 26.98 24.01 -43.57
C LEU A 287 27.54 25.27 -44.20
N ARG A 288 28.38 26.01 -43.45
CA ARG A 288 29.08 27.22 -43.99
C ARG A 288 30.05 26.83 -45.10
N LEU A 289 30.86 25.78 -44.92
CA LEU A 289 31.78 25.30 -45.94
C LEU A 289 31.05 24.78 -47.17
N GLU A 290 29.97 24.06 -47.02
CA GLU A 290 29.12 23.62 -48.13
C GLU A 290 28.51 24.80 -48.88
N ALA A 291 28.02 25.84 -48.17
CA ALA A 291 27.52 27.06 -48.80
C ALA A 291 28.59 27.79 -49.59
N GLU A 292 29.81 27.89 -49.05
CA GLU A 292 30.96 28.48 -49.77
C GLU A 292 31.32 27.69 -51.06
N GLN A 293 31.33 26.34 -50.96
CA GLN A 293 31.58 25.47 -52.13
C GLN A 293 30.48 25.58 -53.19
N LEU A 294 29.21 25.68 -52.77
CA LEU A 294 28.08 25.85 -53.67
C LEU A 294 28.14 27.23 -54.36
N LEU A 295 28.50 28.29 -53.63
CA LEU A 295 28.69 29.62 -54.22
C LEU A 295 29.84 29.68 -55.19
N ALA A 296 30.96 28.95 -54.92
CA ALA A 296 32.09 28.88 -55.81
C ALA A 296 31.79 28.10 -57.13
N ALA A 297 30.89 27.09 -57.03
CA ALA A 297 30.44 26.29 -58.19
C ALA A 297 29.24 26.83 -58.92
N ALA A 298 28.72 28.03 -58.50
CA ALA A 298 27.52 28.63 -59.08
C ALA A 298 27.74 29.10 -60.54
N GLU A 299 26.86 28.72 -61.42
CA GLU A 299 26.83 29.22 -62.80
C GLU A 299 26.27 30.63 -62.87
N VAL A 300 26.90 31.49 -63.69
CA VAL A 300 26.44 32.87 -63.90
C VAL A 300 25.40 32.82 -65.06
N VAL A 301 24.16 33.17 -64.76
CA VAL A 301 23.08 33.22 -65.74
C VAL A 301 22.53 34.68 -65.72
N GLY A 302 22.96 35.49 -66.67
CA GLY A 302 22.67 36.93 -66.65
C GLY A 302 23.35 37.63 -65.46
N ASP A 303 22.59 38.40 -64.66
CA ASP A 303 23.08 39.10 -63.49
C ASP A 303 22.95 38.25 -62.20
N ALA A 304 22.49 36.99 -62.26
CA ALA A 304 22.28 36.10 -61.14
C ALA A 304 23.26 34.92 -61.11
N ARG A 305 23.58 34.45 -59.89
CA ARG A 305 24.29 33.18 -59.66
C ARG A 305 23.30 32.08 -59.35
N LEU A 306 23.27 31.03 -60.16
CA LEU A 306 22.39 29.87 -60.00
C LEU A 306 23.16 28.68 -59.39
N VAL A 307 22.62 28.11 -58.32
CA VAL A 307 23.09 26.88 -57.69
C VAL A 307 21.97 25.86 -57.77
N ALA A 308 22.19 24.76 -58.46
CA ALA A 308 21.28 23.64 -58.47
C ALA A 308 21.97 22.38 -57.85
N ARG A 309 21.42 21.84 -56.78
CA ARG A 309 21.90 20.62 -56.15
C ARG A 309 20.71 19.73 -55.81
N VAL A 310 20.77 18.43 -56.17
CA VAL A 310 19.82 17.43 -55.74
C VAL A 310 20.37 16.81 -54.46
N PHE A 311 19.63 16.86 -53.35
CA PHE A 311 19.95 16.13 -52.13
C PHE A 311 19.33 14.73 -52.23
N PRO A 312 20.08 13.67 -51.77
CA PRO A 312 19.58 12.30 -51.79
C PRO A 312 18.47 12.06 -50.76
#